data_d4ced83065e7d05808db59a8b33900a8
#
_entry.id   d4ced83065e7d05808db59a8b33900a8
#
_cell.length_a   1.000
_cell.length_b   1.000
_cell.length_c   1.000
_cell.angle_alpha   90.00
_cell.angle_beta   90.00
_cell.angle_gamma   90.00
#
_symmetry.space_group_name_H-M   'P 1'
#
loop_
_entity.id
_entity.type
_entity.pdbx_description
1 polymer ?
#
loop_
_entity_poly.entity_id
_entity_poly.type
_entity_poly.pdbx_seq_one_letter_code
_entity_poly.pdbx_strand_id
1 'polypeptide(L)'
;MTKLRSQPKSRKAQSVTFNTVRQLALALPGVEEGTSYGTPAFKVSGKLLARFHQDGESLVLKVEYAAREVLMGTHSETFYVTDHYRCYPWVLVRLSRVDPGLLRSLIEDAWRGLAPKRAIAAHKASRD
;
A
#
# COMPACT_ATOMS: atom_id res chain seq x y z
N MET A 1 -33.03 12.23 6.70
CA MET A 1 -32.80 11.81 6.42
C MET A 1 -31.98 11.49 5.79
N THR A 2 -31.72 11.22 5.58
CA THR A 2 -31.08 10.70 4.80
C THR A 2 -29.79 11.02 4.67
N LYS A 3 -29.30 11.88 4.70
CA LYS A 3 -28.12 12.29 4.46
C LYS A 3 -27.15 11.96 5.40
N LEU A 4 -27.36 12.02 6.43
CA LEU A 4 -26.47 11.77 7.32
C LEU A 4 -26.04 10.46 7.24
N ARG A 5 -26.82 9.60 6.92
CA ARG A 5 -26.46 8.33 6.84
C ARG A 5 -25.41 8.13 5.90
N SER A 6 -25.22 8.99 5.01
CA SER A 6 -24.20 8.75 4.05
C SER A 6 -22.82 8.83 4.66
N GLN A 7 -22.62 9.52 5.78
CA GLN A 7 -21.34 9.58 6.31
C GLN A 7 -20.85 8.30 6.90
N PRO A 8 -21.60 7.63 7.71
CA PRO A 8 -21.14 6.35 8.22
C PRO A 8 -20.91 5.39 7.10
N LYS A 9 -21.70 5.46 6.04
CA LYS A 9 -21.51 4.61 4.95
C LYS A 9 -20.24 4.88 4.26
N SER A 10 -19.89 6.12 4.12
CA SER A 10 -18.65 6.48 3.48
C SER A 10 -17.46 5.87 4.19
N ARG A 11 -17.47 5.90 5.50
CA ARG A 11 -16.38 5.33 6.22
C ARG A 11 -16.29 3.85 6.01
N LYS A 12 -17.41 3.16 5.96
CA LYS A 12 -17.39 1.79 5.68
C LYS A 12 -16.86 1.53 4.32
N ALA A 13 -17.26 2.34 3.37
CA ALA A 13 -16.80 2.18 2.01
C ALA A 13 -15.31 2.41 1.92
N GLN A 14 -14.72 3.05 2.90
CA GLN A 14 -13.29 3.29 2.90
C GLN A 14 -12.49 2.20 3.57
N SER A 15 -13.15 1.18 4.06
CA SER A 15 -12.42 0.08 4.68
C SER A 15 -11.59 -0.64 3.64
N VAL A 16 -10.35 -0.89 3.96
CA VAL A 16 -9.42 -1.55 3.06
C VAL A 16 -9.24 -2.98 3.50
N THR A 17 -9.51 -3.91 2.59
CA THR A 17 -9.39 -5.33 2.86
C THR A 17 -8.23 -5.91 2.07
N PHE A 18 -7.94 -7.18 2.31
CA PHE A 18 -6.95 -7.90 1.54
C PHE A 18 -7.27 -7.76 0.04
N ASN A 19 -8.55 -7.90 -0.31
CA ASN A 19 -8.94 -7.84 -1.72
C ASN A 19 -8.72 -6.46 -2.32
N THR A 20 -8.93 -5.40 -1.52
CA THR A 20 -8.66 -4.04 -1.96
C THR A 20 -7.19 -3.88 -2.31
N VAL A 21 -6.30 -4.34 -1.43
CA VAL A 21 -4.86 -4.24 -1.66
C VAL A 21 -4.48 -5.03 -2.90
N ARG A 22 -5.04 -6.24 -3.02
CA ARG A 22 -4.75 -7.10 -4.14
C ARG A 22 -5.12 -6.43 -5.46
N GLN A 23 -6.30 -5.82 -5.51
CA GLN A 23 -6.74 -5.15 -6.73
C GLN A 23 -5.85 -3.97 -7.06
N LEU A 24 -5.46 -3.18 -6.06
CA LEU A 24 -4.61 -2.03 -6.31
C LEU A 24 -3.23 -2.43 -6.81
N ALA A 25 -2.65 -3.45 -6.20
CA ALA A 25 -1.31 -3.88 -6.57
C ALA A 25 -1.30 -4.53 -7.95
N LEU A 26 -2.25 -5.42 -8.21
CA LEU A 26 -2.26 -6.16 -9.47
C LEU A 26 -2.69 -5.29 -10.65
N ALA A 27 -3.23 -4.11 -10.40
CA ALA A 27 -3.54 -3.18 -11.48
C ALA A 27 -2.27 -2.55 -12.08
N LEU A 28 -1.15 -2.66 -11.38
CA LEU A 28 0.10 -2.07 -11.87
C LEU A 28 0.88 -3.08 -12.71
N PRO A 29 1.50 -2.62 -13.80
CA PRO A 29 2.18 -3.53 -14.71
C PRO A 29 3.30 -4.33 -14.06
N GLY A 30 3.33 -5.62 -14.35
CA GLY A 30 4.41 -6.49 -13.88
C GLY A 30 4.33 -6.94 -12.43
N VAL A 31 3.28 -6.55 -11.72
CA VAL A 31 3.13 -6.99 -10.34
C VAL A 31 2.61 -8.41 -10.33
N GLU A 32 3.25 -9.26 -9.54
CA GLU A 32 2.86 -10.66 -9.40
C GLU A 32 2.57 -10.97 -7.94
N GLU A 33 1.56 -11.76 -7.72
CA GLU A 33 1.18 -12.17 -6.38
C GLU A 33 1.89 -13.48 -6.02
N GLY A 34 2.32 -13.59 -4.78
CA GLY A 34 2.97 -14.79 -4.27
C GLY A 34 2.95 -14.77 -2.77
N THR A 35 3.99 -15.30 -2.15
CA THR A 35 4.10 -15.28 -0.70
C THR A 35 5.50 -14.82 -0.31
N SER A 36 5.60 -14.30 0.90
CA SER A 36 6.87 -13.90 1.48
C SER A 36 6.73 -14.08 2.98
N TYR A 37 7.62 -14.85 3.58
CA TYR A 37 7.56 -15.17 5.01
C TYR A 37 6.20 -15.73 5.41
N GLY A 38 5.62 -16.54 4.51
CA GLY A 38 4.37 -17.21 4.80
C GLY A 38 3.11 -16.36 4.66
N THR A 39 3.21 -15.12 4.22
CA THR A 39 2.04 -14.26 4.02
C THR A 39 1.93 -13.84 2.57
N PRO A 40 0.71 -13.47 2.11
CA PRO A 40 0.56 -13.02 0.73
C PRO A 40 1.42 -11.80 0.46
N ALA A 41 2.01 -11.76 -0.71
CA ALA A 41 2.95 -10.71 -1.08
C ALA A 41 2.82 -10.37 -2.56
N PHE A 42 3.27 -9.16 -2.91
CA PHE A 42 3.25 -8.68 -4.28
C PHE A 42 4.65 -8.24 -4.64
N LYS A 43 5.13 -8.68 -5.79
CA LYS A 43 6.48 -8.39 -6.24
C LYS A 43 6.47 -7.85 -7.66
N VAL A 44 7.45 -7.04 -7.98
CA VAL A 44 7.65 -6.57 -9.34
C VAL A 44 9.12 -6.74 -9.67
N SER A 45 9.42 -7.38 -10.79
CA SER A 45 10.79 -7.68 -11.19
C SER A 45 11.55 -8.46 -10.10
N GLY A 46 10.82 -9.34 -9.41
CA GLY A 46 11.43 -10.16 -8.35
C GLY A 46 11.66 -9.43 -7.03
N LYS A 47 11.29 -8.15 -6.95
CA LYS A 47 11.52 -7.37 -5.74
C LYS A 47 10.23 -7.16 -4.99
N LEU A 48 10.28 -7.21 -3.68
CA LEU A 48 9.09 -7.10 -2.85
C LEU A 48 8.54 -5.68 -2.89
N LEU A 49 7.26 -5.56 -3.22
CA LEU A 49 6.55 -4.30 -3.24
C LEU A 49 5.79 -4.15 -1.92
N ALA A 50 5.10 -5.20 -1.51
CA ALA A 50 4.29 -5.18 -0.30
C ALA A 50 3.99 -6.62 0.13
N ARG A 51 3.75 -6.81 1.42
CA ARG A 51 3.29 -8.11 1.90
C ARG A 51 2.40 -7.89 3.11
N PHE A 52 1.51 -8.83 3.36
CA PHE A 52 0.67 -8.73 4.54
C PHE A 52 1.49 -9.15 5.76
N HIS A 53 1.31 -8.41 6.84
CA HIS A 53 2.00 -8.71 8.08
C HIS A 53 1.33 -9.88 8.77
N GLN A 54 2.08 -10.58 9.61
CA GLN A 54 1.54 -11.76 10.29
C GLN A 54 0.39 -11.44 11.21
N ASP A 55 0.23 -10.18 11.63
CA ASP A 55 -0.87 -9.82 12.51
C ASP A 55 -2.22 -9.83 11.77
N GLY A 56 -2.20 -9.93 10.45
CA GLY A 56 -3.44 -9.96 9.67
C GLY A 56 -4.14 -8.63 9.56
N GLU A 57 -3.55 -7.56 10.09
CA GLU A 57 -4.18 -6.25 10.10
C GLU A 57 -3.40 -5.18 9.38
N SER A 58 -2.13 -5.42 9.14
CA SER A 58 -1.25 -4.41 8.56
C SER A 58 -0.61 -4.89 7.28
N LEU A 59 -0.28 -3.94 6.44
CA LEU A 59 0.45 -4.19 5.21
C LEU A 59 1.85 -3.63 5.38
N VAL A 60 2.87 -4.43 5.03
CA VAL A 60 4.25 -3.97 5.01
C VAL A 60 4.49 -3.44 3.60
N LEU A 61 4.77 -2.16 3.46
CA LEU A 61 4.85 -1.50 2.17
C LEU A 61 6.19 -0.83 1.98
N LYS A 62 6.76 -0.98 0.80
CA LYS A 62 8.02 -0.33 0.46
C LYS A 62 7.83 1.18 0.47
N VAL A 63 8.78 1.90 1.08
CA VAL A 63 8.68 3.35 1.17
C VAL A 63 10.07 3.91 1.40
N GLU A 64 10.32 5.13 0.94
CA GLU A 64 11.59 5.79 1.22
C GLU A 64 11.56 6.35 2.63
N TYR A 65 12.73 6.42 3.27
CA TYR A 65 12.80 6.85 4.66
C TYR A 65 12.18 8.23 4.90
N ALA A 66 12.45 9.18 4.01
CA ALA A 66 11.90 10.52 4.18
C ALA A 66 10.38 10.52 4.12
N ALA A 67 9.82 9.77 3.18
CA ALA A 67 8.37 9.68 3.06
C ALA A 67 7.79 8.99 4.29
N ARG A 68 8.48 7.97 4.82
CA ARG A 68 8.02 7.27 6.01
C ARG A 68 7.89 8.22 7.20
N GLU A 69 8.89 9.10 7.36
CA GLU A 69 8.86 10.03 8.47
C GLU A 69 7.66 10.98 8.37
N VAL A 70 7.38 11.45 7.16
CA VAL A 70 6.24 12.32 6.94
C VAL A 70 4.93 11.60 7.26
N LEU A 71 4.80 10.37 6.76
CA LEU A 71 3.57 9.60 6.99
C LEU A 71 3.35 9.31 8.48
N MET A 72 4.40 8.92 9.17
CA MET A 72 4.28 8.62 10.59
C MET A 72 4.00 9.87 11.41
N GLY A 73 4.48 11.01 10.95
CA GLY A 73 4.24 12.27 11.64
C GLY A 73 2.86 12.86 11.39
N THR A 74 2.31 12.64 10.20
CA THR A 74 1.02 13.23 9.86
C THR A 74 -0.15 12.27 10.04
N HIS A 75 0.11 10.95 9.98
CA HIS A 75 -0.95 9.96 10.11
C HIS A 75 -0.49 8.86 11.08
N SER A 76 -0.20 9.24 12.31
CA SER A 76 0.39 8.32 13.28
C SER A 76 -0.54 7.16 13.65
N GLU A 77 -1.84 7.30 13.43
CA GLU A 77 -2.77 6.22 13.72
C GLU A 77 -2.76 5.17 12.61
N THR A 78 -2.23 5.51 11.48
CA THR A 78 -2.28 4.64 10.30
C THR A 78 -0.94 4.01 10.00
N PHE A 79 0.15 4.78 10.13
CA PHE A 79 1.49 4.34 9.74
C PHE A 79 2.40 4.19 10.93
N TYR A 80 3.14 3.09 10.96
CA TYR A 80 4.07 2.85 12.05
C TYR A 80 5.17 1.91 11.58
N VAL A 81 6.16 1.70 12.43
CA VAL A 81 7.24 0.79 12.10
C VAL A 81 7.60 0.02 13.37
N THR A 82 7.93 -1.25 13.21
CA THR A 82 8.39 -2.07 14.33
C THR A 82 9.92 -2.06 14.33
N ASP A 83 10.52 -2.54 15.40
CA ASP A 83 11.97 -2.58 15.50
C ASP A 83 12.57 -3.39 14.36
N HIS A 84 11.90 -4.45 13.95
CA HIS A 84 12.39 -5.30 12.85
C HIS A 84 12.57 -4.50 11.56
N TYR A 85 11.66 -3.56 11.28
CA TYR A 85 11.68 -2.82 10.04
C TYR A 85 12.30 -1.43 10.15
N ARG A 86 12.69 -1.01 11.35
CA ARG A 86 13.15 0.35 11.56
C ARG A 86 14.33 0.73 10.66
N CYS A 87 15.24 -0.19 10.44
CA CYS A 87 16.44 0.10 9.64
C CYS A 87 16.28 -0.23 8.16
N TYR A 88 15.06 -0.50 7.72
CA TYR A 88 14.80 -0.86 6.33
C TYR A 88 13.73 0.05 5.75
N PRO A 89 13.71 0.25 4.44
CA PRO A 89 12.76 1.18 3.81
C PRO A 89 11.37 0.58 3.68
N TRP A 90 10.74 0.33 4.82
CA TRP A 90 9.40 -0.23 4.90
C TRP A 90 8.58 0.53 5.91
N VAL A 91 7.27 0.54 5.71
CA VAL A 91 6.34 1.10 6.69
C VAL A 91 5.20 0.11 6.84
N LEU A 92 4.64 0.03 8.03
CA LEU A 92 3.46 -0.79 8.26
C LEU A 92 2.23 0.11 8.20
N VAL A 93 1.22 -0.36 7.48
CA VAL A 93 0.01 0.41 7.22
C VAL A 93 -1.16 -0.33 7.86
N ARG A 94 -1.83 0.31 8.81
CA ARG A 94 -3.03 -0.29 9.41
C ARG A 94 -4.16 -0.18 8.42
N LEU A 95 -4.59 -1.33 7.91
CA LEU A 95 -5.58 -1.35 6.85
C LEU A 95 -6.95 -0.82 7.30
N SER A 96 -7.25 -0.91 8.58
CA SER A 96 -8.51 -0.41 9.09
C SER A 96 -8.53 1.11 9.20
N ARG A 97 -7.39 1.77 9.04
CA ARG A 97 -7.29 3.21 9.20
C ARG A 97 -6.91 3.96 7.93
N VAL A 98 -6.30 3.28 6.99
CA VAL A 98 -5.76 3.96 5.81
C VAL A 98 -6.86 4.35 4.84
N ASP A 99 -6.74 5.55 4.29
CA ASP A 99 -7.62 6.00 3.22
C ASP A 99 -7.27 5.24 1.93
N PRO A 100 -8.23 4.67 1.23
CA PRO A 100 -7.93 3.89 0.01
C PRO A 100 -7.21 4.70 -1.06
N GLY A 101 -7.54 5.97 -1.20
CA GLY A 101 -6.88 6.82 -2.19
C GLY A 101 -5.42 7.05 -1.85
N LEU A 102 -5.13 7.25 -0.57
CA LEU A 102 -3.76 7.42 -0.13
C LEU A 102 -3.00 6.11 -0.32
N LEU A 103 -3.59 4.99 0.03
CA LEU A 103 -2.95 3.70 -0.14
C LEU A 103 -2.62 3.43 -1.61
N ARG A 104 -3.55 3.77 -2.51
CA ARG A 104 -3.31 3.59 -3.92
C ARG A 104 -2.09 4.40 -4.37
N SER A 105 -2.00 5.65 -3.94
CA SER A 105 -0.87 6.50 -4.29
C SER A 105 0.44 5.93 -3.75
N LEU A 106 0.41 5.41 -2.53
CA LEU A 106 1.62 4.87 -1.92
C LEU A 106 2.08 3.59 -2.60
N ILE A 107 1.13 2.74 -2.99
CA ILE A 107 1.46 1.52 -3.71
C ILE A 107 2.05 1.88 -5.08
N GLU A 108 1.49 2.86 -5.74
CA GLU A 108 1.98 3.28 -7.04
C GLU A 108 3.38 3.89 -6.91
N ASP A 109 3.62 4.69 -5.88
CA ASP A 109 4.94 5.25 -5.65
C ASP A 109 5.97 4.16 -5.40
N ALA A 110 5.61 3.16 -4.61
CA ALA A 110 6.51 2.04 -4.34
C ALA A 110 6.81 1.27 -5.63
N TRP A 111 5.80 1.09 -6.45
CA TRP A 111 5.96 0.41 -7.73
C TRP A 111 6.91 1.19 -8.65
N ARG A 112 6.79 2.52 -8.68
CA ARG A 112 7.68 3.32 -9.50
C ARG A 112 9.13 3.18 -9.10
N GLY A 113 9.40 2.89 -7.85
CA GLY A 113 10.75 2.68 -7.37
C GLY A 113 11.33 1.33 -7.76
N LEU A 114 10.49 0.41 -8.21
CA LEU A 114 10.93 -0.96 -8.50
C LEU A 114 10.76 -1.36 -9.96
N ALA A 115 9.82 -0.76 -10.66
CA ALA A 115 9.50 -1.15 -12.03
C ALA A 115 10.51 -0.64 -13.03
N PRO A 116 10.64 -1.31 -14.18
CA PRO A 116 11.51 -0.81 -15.25
C PRO A 116 10.99 0.52 -15.79
N LYS A 117 11.91 1.36 -16.22
CA LYS A 117 11.54 2.69 -16.72
C LYS A 117 10.51 2.64 -17.83
N ARG A 118 10.63 1.67 -18.73
CA ARG A 118 9.68 1.60 -19.84
C ARG A 118 8.28 1.25 -19.35
N ALA A 119 8.18 0.45 -18.28
CA ALA A 119 6.88 0.11 -17.72
C ALA A 119 6.25 1.33 -17.08
N ILE A 120 7.07 2.15 -16.41
CA ILE A 120 6.60 3.37 -15.79
C ILE A 120 6.10 4.33 -16.85
N ALA A 121 6.86 4.51 -17.93
CA ALA A 121 6.46 5.40 -19.01
C ALA A 121 5.18 4.94 -19.68
N ALA A 122 5.04 3.63 -19.91
CA ALA A 122 3.87 3.09 -20.56
C ALA A 122 2.64 3.26 -19.67
N HIS A 123 2.80 3.06 -18.37
CA HIS A 123 1.70 3.21 -17.43
C HIS A 123 1.24 4.66 -17.36
N LYS A 124 2.18 5.58 -17.34
CA LYS A 124 1.84 7.00 -17.30
C LYS A 124 1.10 7.39 -18.58
N ALA A 125 1.57 6.94 -19.73
CA ALA A 125 0.93 7.26 -20.99
C ALA A 125 -0.50 6.71 -21.05
N SER A 126 -0.72 5.51 -20.53
CA SER A 126 -2.05 4.93 -20.60
C SER A 126 -3.02 5.61 -19.63
N ARG A 127 -2.49 6.28 -18.59
CA ARG A 127 -3.36 7.00 -17.68
C ARG A 127 -3.72 8.36 -18.21
N ASP A 128 -2.88 8.91 -19.04
CA ASP A 128 -3.14 10.22 -19.63
C ASP A 128 -4.10 10.10 -20.79
#